data_174993308b633c713e1a169618528c80
#
_entry.id   174993308b633c713e1a169618528c80
#
_cell.length_a   1.000
_cell.length_b   1.000
_cell.length_c   1.000
_cell.angle_alpha   90.00
_cell.angle_beta   90.00
_cell.angle_gamma   90.00
#
_symmetry.space_group_name_H-M   'P 1'
#
loop_
_entity.id
_entity.type
_entity.pdbx_description
1 polymer ?
#
loop_
_entity_poly.entity_id
_entity_poly.type
_entity_poly.pdbx_seq_one_letter_code
_entity_poly.pdbx_strand_id
1 'polypeptide(L)'
;MTTDALRISNVNIFDSVEGRVTGPHDVTLRGNLIASITAPAAESPAGDRQPEQGPKIDGTGKTLMPGLIDAHWHAMFTTIPALVAQVSELGYVFARAVVSAEETLLRGFTTVRDLGGPVFGIKQAIDDGTIPGPRIYPAGGFISQTGGHGDFRMPHEVPRGICGHLSYIEIIGAAVIADGEAEVLRGAREMLRRGASQLKLMAGGGVASAYDPLDVSQFTEAEMRAAVEAAENWGTYVTVHAYTPRAIRTAVAAGVRCVEHGHLIDDQTAALLAEKDVWWCLQPFLDDEDAVTVPPANVPKFQQMVTGTDTAYELAIKHNVKIAFGTDTLFDAALARRQGAQLAKLTRWFTPAETLQQATIRNAELLAMSGPRNPYPGRLGVVAEGALADLILVDGDPVADISLIARPDEAFTAIIKNGRLVKGTVR
;
A
#
# COMPACT_ATOMS: atom_id res chain seq x y z
N MET A 1 7.12 -23.08 -24.68
CA MET A 1 7.19 -21.84 -25.44
C MET A 1 8.28 -20.99 -24.81
N THR A 2 9.37 -20.75 -25.50
CA THR A 2 10.43 -19.84 -25.05
C THR A 2 9.79 -18.45 -24.94
N THR A 3 9.60 -17.96 -23.71
CA THR A 3 9.16 -16.57 -23.50
C THR A 3 10.28 -15.68 -24.02
N ASP A 4 9.99 -14.94 -25.10
CA ASP A 4 10.95 -13.97 -25.65
C ASP A 4 11.38 -13.01 -24.54
N ALA A 5 12.69 -12.80 -24.42
CA ALA A 5 13.25 -11.90 -23.42
C ALA A 5 12.92 -10.45 -23.81
N LEU A 6 12.32 -9.68 -22.90
CA LEU A 6 12.15 -8.23 -23.07
C LEU A 6 13.45 -7.53 -22.66
N ARG A 7 13.99 -6.70 -23.54
CA ARG A 7 15.21 -5.93 -23.27
C ARG A 7 14.91 -4.43 -23.19
N ILE A 8 15.49 -3.77 -22.19
CA ILE A 8 15.49 -2.32 -22.04
C ILE A 8 16.95 -1.88 -22.19
N SER A 9 17.26 -1.11 -23.24
CA SER A 9 18.65 -0.77 -23.56
C SER A 9 18.98 0.68 -23.26
N ASN A 10 20.24 0.92 -22.88
CA ASN A 10 20.80 2.26 -22.66
C ASN A 10 19.99 3.08 -21.65
N VAL A 11 19.59 2.46 -20.52
CA VAL A 11 18.72 3.06 -19.52
C VAL A 11 19.47 3.37 -18.24
N ASN A 12 19.23 4.53 -17.63
CA ASN A 12 19.66 4.77 -16.25
C ASN A 12 18.79 3.95 -15.29
N ILE A 13 19.35 3.58 -14.15
CA ILE A 13 18.65 2.81 -13.11
C ILE A 13 18.61 3.61 -11.82
N PHE A 14 17.41 3.77 -11.24
CA PHE A 14 17.28 4.19 -9.86
C PHE A 14 17.59 3.01 -8.93
N ASP A 15 18.75 3.06 -8.29
CA ASP A 15 19.13 2.15 -7.20
C ASP A 15 18.37 2.57 -5.93
N SER A 16 17.31 1.86 -5.62
CA SER A 16 16.46 2.17 -4.46
C SER A 16 17.12 1.84 -3.11
N VAL A 17 18.19 1.05 -3.09
CA VAL A 17 18.96 0.76 -1.87
C VAL A 17 19.87 1.94 -1.54
N GLU A 18 20.63 2.42 -2.54
CA GLU A 18 21.58 3.51 -2.38
C GLU A 18 20.94 4.91 -2.53
N GLY A 19 19.70 5.00 -3.02
CA GLY A 19 19.01 6.27 -3.25
C GLY A 19 19.63 7.14 -4.34
N ARG A 20 20.14 6.55 -5.40
CA ARG A 20 20.82 7.28 -6.50
C ARG A 20 20.53 6.68 -7.86
N VAL A 21 20.66 7.51 -8.88
CA VAL A 21 20.59 7.05 -10.28
C VAL A 21 21.99 6.66 -10.77
N THR A 22 22.07 5.50 -11.41
CA THR A 22 23.29 4.95 -12.00
C THR A 22 23.06 4.59 -13.47
N GLY A 23 24.11 4.46 -14.24
CA GLY A 23 24.00 3.98 -15.63
C GLY A 23 24.78 4.82 -16.64
N PRO A 24 24.50 4.61 -17.93
CA PRO A 24 23.45 3.73 -18.47
C PRO A 24 23.77 2.22 -18.40
N HIS A 25 22.70 1.41 -18.49
CA HIS A 25 22.75 -0.06 -18.46
C HIS A 25 21.82 -0.65 -19.53
N ASP A 26 22.05 -1.94 -19.86
CA ASP A 26 21.11 -2.79 -20.57
C ASP A 26 20.48 -3.78 -19.57
N VAL A 27 19.16 -3.84 -19.53
CA VAL A 27 18.40 -4.70 -18.61
C VAL A 27 17.60 -5.72 -19.40
N THR A 28 17.76 -7.01 -19.08
CA THR A 28 17.02 -8.10 -19.72
C THR A 28 16.07 -8.75 -18.74
N LEU A 29 14.81 -8.89 -19.15
CA LEU A 29 13.77 -9.58 -18.39
C LEU A 29 13.50 -10.95 -19.03
N ARG A 30 13.33 -11.99 -18.19
CA ARG A 30 12.88 -13.32 -18.61
C ARG A 30 11.80 -13.84 -17.69
N GLY A 31 10.65 -14.18 -18.24
CA GLY A 31 9.49 -14.52 -17.45
C GLY A 31 9.12 -13.32 -16.55
N ASN A 32 9.03 -13.53 -15.25
CA ASN A 32 8.69 -12.51 -14.28
C ASN A 32 9.89 -11.92 -13.51
N LEU A 33 11.12 -12.20 -13.96
CA LEU A 33 12.35 -11.80 -13.26
C LEU A 33 13.23 -10.90 -14.12
N ILE A 34 14.02 -10.05 -13.46
CA ILE A 34 15.16 -9.37 -14.03
C ILE A 34 16.29 -10.41 -14.18
N ALA A 35 16.62 -10.77 -15.40
CA ALA A 35 17.57 -11.84 -15.69
C ALA A 35 19.03 -11.35 -15.68
N SER A 36 19.28 -10.13 -16.19
CA SER A 36 20.63 -9.55 -16.20
C SER A 36 20.61 -8.03 -16.28
N ILE A 37 21.63 -7.41 -15.70
CA ILE A 37 21.95 -5.98 -15.82
C ILE A 37 23.40 -5.87 -16.26
N THR A 38 23.64 -5.28 -17.43
CA THR A 38 24.98 -5.19 -18.03
C THR A 38 25.30 -3.75 -18.43
N ALA A 39 26.57 -3.44 -18.62
CA ALA A 39 26.96 -2.20 -19.30
C ALA A 39 26.33 -2.16 -20.71
N PRO A 40 26.00 -0.98 -21.25
CA PRO A 40 25.48 -0.87 -22.59
C PRO A 40 26.46 -1.51 -23.56
N ALA A 41 25.92 -2.29 -24.49
CA ALA A 41 26.75 -2.84 -25.53
C ALA A 41 27.38 -1.69 -26.35
N ALA A 42 28.71 -1.59 -26.39
CA ALA A 42 29.39 -0.64 -27.26
C ALA A 42 28.85 -0.77 -28.69
N GLU A 43 28.68 0.33 -29.39
CA GLU A 43 28.34 0.31 -30.82
C GLU A 43 29.44 -0.45 -31.57
N SER A 44 29.26 -1.76 -31.75
CA SER A 44 30.13 -2.55 -32.60
C SER A 44 29.79 -2.27 -34.06
N PRO A 45 30.78 -2.14 -34.96
CA PRO A 45 30.52 -2.02 -36.38
C PRO A 45 29.59 -3.13 -36.86
N ALA A 46 28.63 -2.78 -37.70
CA ALA A 46 27.67 -3.71 -38.29
C ALA A 46 28.39 -4.87 -39.00
N GLY A 47 28.54 -6.01 -38.38
CA GLY A 47 29.20 -7.15 -39.01
C GLY A 47 29.05 -8.49 -38.27
N ASP A 48 29.10 -8.50 -36.91
CA ASP A 48 29.27 -9.77 -36.19
C ASP A 48 28.21 -10.04 -35.08
N ARG A 49 27.08 -9.34 -35.10
CA ARG A 49 25.99 -9.63 -34.11
C ARG A 49 24.98 -10.57 -34.74
N GLN A 50 24.83 -11.75 -34.13
CA GLN A 50 23.55 -12.45 -34.27
C GLN A 50 22.47 -11.50 -33.76
N PRO A 51 21.38 -11.24 -34.50
CA PRO A 51 20.28 -10.44 -33.96
C PRO A 51 19.76 -11.11 -32.72
N GLU A 52 19.99 -10.49 -31.56
CA GLU A 52 19.34 -10.91 -30.34
C GLU A 52 17.82 -10.75 -30.56
N GLN A 53 17.13 -11.89 -30.71
CA GLN A 53 15.70 -11.94 -31.02
C GLN A 53 14.94 -11.60 -29.77
N GLY A 54 14.01 -10.65 -29.84
CA GLY A 54 13.08 -10.30 -28.76
C GLY A 54 12.66 -8.82 -28.80
N PRO A 55 11.52 -8.50 -28.16
CA PRO A 55 11.04 -7.13 -28.06
C PRO A 55 12.04 -6.24 -27.28
N LYS A 56 12.24 -5.01 -27.76
CA LYS A 56 13.19 -4.05 -27.20
C LYS A 56 12.53 -2.72 -26.90
N ILE A 57 12.89 -2.12 -25.76
CA ILE A 57 12.53 -0.75 -25.36
C ILE A 57 13.81 0.08 -25.35
N ASP A 58 13.77 1.27 -25.95
CA ASP A 58 14.84 2.25 -25.89
C ASP A 58 14.72 3.08 -24.61
N GLY A 59 15.70 2.95 -23.73
CA GLY A 59 15.80 3.64 -22.45
C GLY A 59 16.66 4.90 -22.48
N THR A 60 17.14 5.33 -23.65
CA THR A 60 18.02 6.51 -23.78
C THR A 60 17.39 7.75 -23.16
N GLY A 61 18.10 8.38 -22.21
CA GLY A 61 17.62 9.56 -21.48
C GLY A 61 16.54 9.30 -20.42
N LYS A 62 16.21 8.03 -20.18
CA LYS A 62 15.18 7.61 -19.23
C LYS A 62 15.77 6.92 -18.01
N THR A 63 14.97 6.84 -16.95
CA THR A 63 15.32 6.12 -15.72
C THR A 63 14.37 4.94 -15.50
N LEU A 64 14.93 3.75 -15.40
CA LEU A 64 14.22 2.55 -14.96
C LEU A 64 14.23 2.49 -13.44
N MET A 65 13.08 2.35 -12.85
CA MET A 65 12.92 2.23 -11.40
C MET A 65 12.02 1.05 -11.04
N PRO A 66 12.05 0.57 -9.79
CA PRO A 66 11.05 -0.40 -9.33
C PRO A 66 9.64 0.18 -9.46
N GLY A 67 8.66 -0.67 -9.71
CA GLY A 67 7.26 -0.29 -9.58
C GLY A 67 6.96 0.22 -8.18
N LEU A 68 6.12 1.25 -8.10
CA LEU A 68 5.74 1.88 -6.84
C LEU A 68 4.88 0.93 -6.00
N ILE A 69 5.03 1.03 -4.69
CA ILE A 69 4.29 0.27 -3.69
C ILE A 69 3.53 1.24 -2.79
N ASP A 70 2.22 1.07 -2.66
CA ASP A 70 1.40 1.76 -1.68
C ASP A 70 1.10 0.82 -0.51
N ALA A 71 1.57 1.15 0.69
CA ALA A 71 1.46 0.28 1.86
C ALA A 71 0.17 0.49 2.68
N HIS A 72 -0.71 1.41 2.26
CA HIS A 72 -2.04 1.60 2.86
C HIS A 72 -3.07 1.91 1.79
N TRP A 73 -3.72 0.87 1.30
CA TRP A 73 -4.67 0.93 0.20
C TRP A 73 -5.96 0.17 0.52
N HIS A 74 -7.04 0.53 -0.15
CA HIS A 74 -8.33 -0.13 -0.02
C HIS A 74 -8.91 -0.41 -1.42
N ALA A 75 -8.43 -1.49 -2.06
CA ALA A 75 -8.70 -1.80 -3.48
C ALA A 75 -10.19 -1.81 -3.85
N MET A 76 -11.05 -2.21 -2.90
CA MET A 76 -12.49 -2.30 -3.14
C MET A 76 -13.22 -0.95 -3.00
N PHE A 77 -12.65 0.02 -2.30
CA PHE A 77 -13.38 1.23 -1.87
C PHE A 77 -12.77 2.54 -2.35
N THR A 78 -11.66 2.50 -3.06
CA THR A 78 -10.91 3.70 -3.46
C THR A 78 -11.76 4.72 -4.23
N THR A 79 -12.53 4.26 -5.21
CA THR A 79 -13.22 5.16 -6.18
C THR A 79 -14.74 5.21 -6.01
N ILE A 80 -15.29 4.60 -4.97
CA ILE A 80 -16.73 4.57 -4.70
C ILE A 80 -17.04 5.41 -3.47
N PRO A 81 -17.97 6.39 -3.53
CA PRO A 81 -18.34 7.18 -2.35
C PRO A 81 -18.83 6.32 -1.19
N ALA A 82 -18.49 6.67 0.05
CA ALA A 82 -18.74 5.87 1.24
C ALA A 82 -20.20 5.42 1.40
N LEU A 83 -21.16 6.35 1.25
CA LEU A 83 -22.59 6.02 1.34
C LEU A 83 -23.02 5.06 0.22
N VAL A 84 -22.49 5.24 -0.99
CA VAL A 84 -22.80 4.36 -2.13
C VAL A 84 -22.26 2.94 -1.84
N ALA A 85 -21.04 2.82 -1.30
CA ALA A 85 -20.46 1.53 -0.93
C ALA A 85 -21.32 0.78 0.12
N GLN A 86 -21.95 1.51 1.04
CA GLN A 86 -22.77 0.93 2.12
C GLN A 86 -24.17 0.48 1.68
N VAL A 87 -24.69 0.99 0.56
CA VAL A 87 -26.07 0.72 0.12
C VAL A 87 -26.15 0.04 -1.25
N SER A 88 -25.04 -0.10 -1.96
CA SER A 88 -25.01 -0.74 -3.29
C SER A 88 -24.89 -2.24 -3.20
N GLU A 89 -25.42 -2.93 -4.21
CA GLU A 89 -25.12 -4.35 -4.41
C GLU A 89 -23.60 -4.56 -4.56
N LEU A 90 -23.11 -5.66 -3.98
CA LEU A 90 -21.68 -5.99 -3.96
C LEU A 90 -21.10 -6.11 -5.39
N GLY A 91 -21.90 -6.59 -6.36
CA GLY A 91 -21.48 -6.65 -7.76
C GLY A 91 -21.11 -5.29 -8.36
N TYR A 92 -21.81 -4.22 -7.98
CA TYR A 92 -21.47 -2.86 -8.40
C TYR A 92 -20.14 -2.40 -7.78
N VAL A 93 -19.91 -2.70 -6.49
CA VAL A 93 -18.65 -2.40 -5.81
C VAL A 93 -17.47 -3.10 -6.50
N PHE A 94 -17.63 -4.38 -6.84
CA PHE A 94 -16.61 -5.12 -7.60
C PHE A 94 -16.36 -4.53 -8.99
N ALA A 95 -17.39 -4.17 -9.74
CA ALA A 95 -17.22 -3.54 -11.05
C ALA A 95 -16.42 -2.23 -10.99
N ARG A 96 -16.66 -1.41 -9.97
CA ARG A 96 -15.87 -0.19 -9.70
C ARG A 96 -14.42 -0.52 -9.33
N ALA A 97 -14.22 -1.54 -8.50
CA ALA A 97 -12.89 -1.96 -8.07
C ALA A 97 -12.04 -2.52 -9.22
N VAL A 98 -12.65 -3.20 -10.21
CA VAL A 98 -11.94 -3.68 -11.42
C VAL A 98 -11.34 -2.51 -12.20
N VAL A 99 -12.13 -1.45 -12.44
CA VAL A 99 -11.63 -0.25 -13.13
C VAL A 99 -10.52 0.43 -12.31
N SER A 100 -10.72 0.56 -10.99
CA SER A 100 -9.74 1.16 -10.10
C SER A 100 -8.43 0.38 -10.04
N ALA A 101 -8.47 -0.95 -10.14
CA ALA A 101 -7.27 -1.79 -10.14
C ALA A 101 -6.39 -1.53 -11.37
N GLU A 102 -6.98 -1.45 -12.55
CA GLU A 102 -6.27 -1.09 -13.78
C GLU A 102 -5.69 0.33 -13.69
N GLU A 103 -6.50 1.31 -13.28
CA GLU A 103 -6.04 2.70 -13.10
C GLU A 103 -4.89 2.80 -12.10
N THR A 104 -4.91 2.03 -10.99
CA THR A 104 -3.82 1.98 -10.00
C THR A 104 -2.52 1.47 -10.63
N LEU A 105 -2.60 0.39 -11.42
CA LEU A 105 -1.45 -0.14 -12.14
C LEU A 105 -0.90 0.85 -13.18
N LEU A 106 -1.77 1.55 -13.91
CA LEU A 106 -1.39 2.55 -14.92
C LEU A 106 -0.77 3.81 -14.31
N ARG A 107 -1.01 4.08 -13.02
CA ARG A 107 -0.28 5.12 -12.27
C ARG A 107 1.09 4.66 -11.77
N GLY A 108 1.52 3.44 -12.10
CA GLY A 108 2.83 2.90 -11.73
C GLY A 108 2.86 2.20 -10.36
N PHE A 109 1.75 2.15 -9.63
CA PHE A 109 1.65 1.37 -8.41
C PHE A 109 1.43 -0.10 -8.77
N THR A 110 2.53 -0.82 -8.94
CA THR A 110 2.51 -2.24 -9.32
C THR A 110 2.17 -3.17 -8.17
N THR A 111 2.24 -2.68 -6.93
CA THR A 111 1.95 -3.43 -5.71
C THR A 111 1.22 -2.54 -4.71
N VAL A 112 0.24 -3.10 -4.00
CA VAL A 112 -0.48 -2.45 -2.90
C VAL A 112 -0.62 -3.38 -1.71
N ARG A 113 -0.58 -2.84 -0.48
CA ARG A 113 -1.00 -3.52 0.73
C ARG A 113 -2.43 -3.07 1.04
N ASP A 114 -3.38 -3.97 0.85
CA ASP A 114 -4.79 -3.71 1.13
C ASP A 114 -5.09 -3.96 2.61
N LEU A 115 -5.64 -2.94 3.27
CA LEU A 115 -5.87 -2.94 4.71
C LEU A 115 -7.36 -2.95 5.09
N GLY A 116 -8.22 -3.32 4.16
CA GLY A 116 -9.62 -3.56 4.49
C GLY A 116 -10.54 -3.58 3.30
N GLY A 117 -11.37 -4.62 3.26
CA GLY A 117 -12.37 -4.81 2.22
C GLY A 117 -12.53 -6.27 1.79
N PRO A 118 -13.58 -6.59 1.02
CA PRO A 118 -13.80 -7.94 0.46
C PRO A 118 -12.85 -8.23 -0.71
N VAL A 119 -11.53 -8.10 -0.51
CA VAL A 119 -10.49 -7.99 -1.53
C VAL A 119 -10.06 -9.32 -2.17
N PHE A 120 -10.36 -10.47 -1.54
CA PHE A 120 -9.80 -11.76 -1.99
C PHE A 120 -10.23 -12.15 -3.41
N GLY A 121 -11.47 -11.83 -3.80
CA GLY A 121 -11.97 -12.12 -5.14
C GLY A 121 -11.29 -11.32 -6.24
N ILE A 122 -11.11 -10.00 -6.03
CA ILE A 122 -10.44 -9.16 -7.02
C ILE A 122 -8.94 -9.50 -7.10
N LYS A 123 -8.31 -9.81 -5.95
CA LYS A 123 -6.93 -10.30 -5.93
C LYS A 123 -6.78 -11.56 -6.77
N GLN A 124 -7.66 -12.54 -6.61
CA GLN A 124 -7.64 -13.77 -7.38
C GLN A 124 -7.76 -13.48 -8.89
N ALA A 125 -8.70 -12.63 -9.29
CA ALA A 125 -8.91 -12.27 -10.70
C ALA A 125 -7.69 -11.55 -11.32
N ILE A 126 -6.98 -10.76 -10.54
CA ILE A 126 -5.72 -10.13 -10.98
C ILE A 126 -4.60 -11.17 -11.09
N ASP A 127 -4.48 -12.08 -10.13
CA ASP A 127 -3.39 -13.06 -10.09
C ASP A 127 -3.51 -14.10 -11.18
N ASP A 128 -4.74 -14.52 -11.55
CA ASP A 128 -4.98 -15.44 -12.66
C ASP A 128 -5.01 -14.74 -14.04
N GLY A 129 -4.91 -13.41 -14.06
CA GLY A 129 -4.87 -12.62 -15.30
C GLY A 129 -6.22 -12.35 -15.95
N THR A 130 -7.32 -12.61 -15.25
CA THR A 130 -8.69 -12.27 -15.71
C THR A 130 -8.86 -10.77 -15.89
N ILE A 131 -8.27 -9.97 -14.99
CA ILE A 131 -8.29 -8.52 -15.06
C ILE A 131 -6.88 -7.94 -14.82
N PRO A 132 -6.56 -6.75 -15.36
CA PRO A 132 -5.35 -6.03 -15.00
C PRO A 132 -5.43 -5.45 -13.58
N GLY A 133 -4.28 -5.30 -12.91
CA GLY A 133 -4.20 -4.68 -11.60
C GLY A 133 -2.86 -4.89 -10.93
N PRO A 134 -2.61 -4.25 -9.78
CA PRO A 134 -1.38 -4.41 -9.00
C PRO A 134 -1.33 -5.78 -8.30
N ARG A 135 -0.16 -6.16 -7.78
CA ARG A 135 -0.07 -7.20 -6.75
C ARG A 135 -0.80 -6.72 -5.50
N ILE A 136 -1.59 -7.57 -4.87
CA ILE A 136 -2.32 -7.22 -3.65
C ILE A 136 -1.84 -8.07 -2.49
N TYR A 137 -1.37 -7.42 -1.41
CA TYR A 137 -1.11 -8.01 -0.10
C TYR A 137 -2.34 -7.79 0.79
N PRO A 138 -3.27 -8.74 0.88
CA PRO A 138 -4.59 -8.50 1.46
C PRO A 138 -4.59 -8.69 2.98
N ALA A 139 -5.31 -7.81 3.71
CA ALA A 139 -5.75 -8.08 5.08
C ALA A 139 -7.12 -8.78 5.10
N GLY A 140 -7.95 -8.56 4.08
CA GLY A 140 -9.36 -8.91 4.10
C GLY A 140 -10.17 -7.89 4.91
N GLY A 141 -11.29 -8.30 5.50
CA GLY A 141 -12.08 -7.44 6.36
C GLY A 141 -11.27 -6.99 7.58
N PHE A 142 -11.25 -5.68 7.85
CA PHE A 142 -10.62 -5.18 9.08
C PHE A 142 -11.42 -5.62 10.32
N ILE A 143 -10.73 -5.85 11.44
CA ILE A 143 -11.34 -6.28 12.69
C ILE A 143 -11.54 -5.05 13.57
N SER A 144 -12.79 -4.80 14.00
CA SER A 144 -13.17 -3.70 14.87
C SER A 144 -14.10 -4.19 16.00
N GLN A 145 -14.26 -3.36 17.02
CA GLN A 145 -15.20 -3.61 18.12
C GLN A 145 -16.57 -2.97 17.84
N THR A 146 -17.59 -3.33 18.61
CA THR A 146 -18.88 -2.62 18.63
C THR A 146 -18.66 -1.13 18.93
N GLY A 147 -19.21 -0.26 18.07
CA GLY A 147 -19.04 1.19 18.15
C GLY A 147 -17.62 1.69 17.85
N GLY A 148 -16.76 0.84 17.29
CA GLY A 148 -15.39 1.18 16.91
C GLY A 148 -15.29 1.75 15.51
N HIS A 149 -14.07 2.18 15.13
CA HIS A 149 -13.76 2.62 13.79
C HIS A 149 -13.97 1.47 12.80
N GLY A 150 -14.91 1.66 11.86
CA GLY A 150 -15.33 0.58 10.96
C GLY A 150 -16.62 -0.14 11.34
N ASP A 151 -17.23 0.17 12.48
CA ASP A 151 -18.62 -0.17 12.74
C ASP A 151 -19.51 0.91 12.12
N PHE A 152 -19.81 0.75 10.84
CA PHE A 152 -20.54 1.75 10.05
C PHE A 152 -22.07 1.63 10.18
N ARG A 153 -22.58 0.91 11.18
CA ARG A 153 -24.02 0.82 11.40
C ARG A 153 -24.62 2.20 11.67
N MET A 154 -25.76 2.45 11.04
CA MET A 154 -26.51 3.67 11.25
C MET A 154 -27.28 3.61 12.58
N PRO A 155 -27.64 4.77 13.21
CA PRO A 155 -28.32 4.80 14.51
C PRO A 155 -29.65 4.06 14.56
N HIS A 156 -30.31 3.87 13.42
CA HIS A 156 -31.58 3.12 13.32
C HIS A 156 -31.40 1.60 13.23
N GLU A 157 -30.17 1.13 12.98
CA GLU A 157 -29.92 -0.31 12.85
C GLU A 157 -29.93 -0.98 14.24
N VAL A 158 -30.49 -2.18 14.28
CA VAL A 158 -30.66 -2.92 15.51
C VAL A 158 -29.31 -3.34 16.07
N PRO A 159 -29.05 -3.14 17.38
CA PRO A 159 -27.84 -3.62 18.01
C PRO A 159 -27.62 -5.12 17.80
N ARG A 160 -26.40 -5.52 17.46
CA ARG A 160 -26.03 -6.91 17.10
C ARG A 160 -26.41 -7.92 18.20
N GLY A 161 -26.29 -7.55 19.46
CA GLY A 161 -26.63 -8.40 20.61
C GLY A 161 -28.13 -8.75 20.75
N ILE A 162 -29.02 -8.03 20.05
CA ILE A 162 -30.50 -8.25 20.17
C ILE A 162 -30.97 -9.34 19.20
N CYS A 163 -30.50 -9.32 17.95
CA CYS A 163 -31.01 -10.23 16.91
C CYS A 163 -29.94 -11.14 16.31
N GLY A 164 -28.68 -10.91 16.62
CA GLY A 164 -27.54 -11.69 16.09
C GLY A 164 -27.28 -11.49 14.58
N HIS A 165 -27.98 -10.59 13.93
CA HIS A 165 -27.79 -10.34 12.51
C HIS A 165 -26.50 -9.53 12.27
N LEU A 166 -25.75 -9.91 11.23
CA LEU A 166 -24.61 -9.15 10.78
C LEU A 166 -25.06 -7.89 10.04
N SER A 167 -24.32 -6.82 10.20
CA SER A 167 -24.48 -5.61 9.37
C SER A 167 -24.12 -5.89 7.90
N TYR A 168 -24.55 -5.03 7.00
CA TYR A 168 -24.26 -5.22 5.57
C TYR A 168 -22.75 -5.28 5.29
N ILE A 169 -21.95 -4.43 5.94
CA ILE A 169 -20.49 -4.44 5.76
C ILE A 169 -19.82 -5.73 6.24
N GLU A 170 -20.38 -6.39 7.28
CA GLU A 170 -19.93 -7.71 7.72
C GLU A 170 -20.33 -8.79 6.72
N ILE A 171 -21.57 -8.73 6.19
CA ILE A 171 -22.09 -9.68 5.20
C ILE A 171 -21.23 -9.65 3.94
N ILE A 172 -20.85 -8.48 3.44
CA ILE A 172 -19.99 -8.37 2.26
C ILE A 172 -18.52 -8.68 2.55
N GLY A 173 -18.14 -8.86 3.81
CA GLY A 173 -16.77 -9.18 4.22
C GLY A 173 -15.82 -7.96 4.27
N ALA A 174 -16.37 -6.75 4.39
CA ALA A 174 -15.56 -5.53 4.52
C ALA A 174 -15.02 -5.34 5.93
N ALA A 175 -15.76 -5.77 6.95
CA ALA A 175 -15.37 -5.70 8.34
C ALA A 175 -15.73 -6.99 9.11
N VAL A 176 -15.11 -7.16 10.25
CA VAL A 176 -15.45 -8.14 11.29
C VAL A 176 -15.64 -7.36 12.58
N ILE A 177 -16.87 -7.27 13.09
CA ILE A 177 -17.15 -6.67 14.38
C ILE A 177 -17.04 -7.76 15.43
N ALA A 178 -16.13 -7.59 16.39
CA ALA A 178 -15.75 -8.60 17.37
C ALA A 178 -15.53 -7.96 18.73
N ASP A 179 -16.17 -8.51 19.75
CA ASP A 179 -16.01 -8.11 21.15
C ASP A 179 -15.52 -9.30 21.98
N GLY A 180 -14.45 -9.08 22.73
CA GLY A 180 -13.77 -10.11 23.51
C GLY A 180 -12.79 -10.96 22.68
N GLU A 181 -11.84 -11.55 23.41
CA GLU A 181 -10.72 -12.32 22.82
C GLU A 181 -11.19 -13.45 21.88
N ALA A 182 -12.26 -14.15 22.22
CA ALA A 182 -12.75 -15.29 21.43
C ALA A 182 -13.30 -14.86 20.06
N GLU A 183 -14.00 -13.73 19.99
CA GLU A 183 -14.51 -13.22 18.70
C GLU A 183 -13.40 -12.62 17.85
N VAL A 184 -12.47 -11.87 18.45
CA VAL A 184 -11.29 -11.35 17.76
C VAL A 184 -10.44 -12.49 17.19
N LEU A 185 -10.19 -13.52 18.00
CA LEU A 185 -9.43 -14.71 17.56
C LEU A 185 -10.12 -15.43 16.39
N ARG A 186 -11.46 -15.58 16.46
CA ARG A 186 -12.23 -16.17 15.34
C ARG A 186 -12.12 -15.33 14.09
N GLY A 187 -12.31 -14.01 14.19
CA GLY A 187 -12.18 -13.08 13.06
C GLY A 187 -10.80 -13.11 12.43
N ALA A 188 -9.76 -13.08 13.25
CA ALA A 188 -8.36 -13.19 12.81
C ALA A 188 -8.09 -14.48 12.02
N ARG A 189 -8.51 -15.62 12.57
CA ARG A 189 -8.35 -16.94 11.92
C ARG A 189 -9.13 -17.03 10.61
N GLU A 190 -10.31 -16.40 10.53
CA GLU A 190 -11.11 -16.40 9.31
C GLU A 190 -10.42 -15.60 8.19
N MET A 191 -9.82 -14.45 8.48
CA MET A 191 -9.05 -13.69 7.51
C MET A 191 -7.80 -14.47 7.05
N LEU A 192 -7.06 -15.06 7.98
CA LEU A 192 -5.90 -15.90 7.68
C LEU A 192 -6.28 -17.11 6.82
N ARG A 193 -7.39 -17.82 7.14
CA ARG A 193 -7.92 -18.94 6.34
C ARG A 193 -8.21 -18.51 4.89
N ARG A 194 -8.66 -17.29 4.68
CA ARG A 194 -8.97 -16.73 3.35
C ARG A 194 -7.73 -16.29 2.58
N GLY A 195 -6.55 -16.25 3.20
CA GLY A 195 -5.29 -15.91 2.57
C GLY A 195 -4.78 -14.50 2.88
N ALA A 196 -5.15 -13.95 4.03
CA ALA A 196 -4.58 -12.67 4.49
C ALA A 196 -3.06 -12.74 4.61
N SER A 197 -2.37 -11.72 4.11
CA SER A 197 -0.92 -11.55 4.23
C SER A 197 -0.52 -10.95 5.57
N GLN A 198 -1.39 -10.15 6.15
CA GLN A 198 -1.33 -9.51 7.46
C GLN A 198 -2.76 -9.33 7.98
N LEU A 199 -2.90 -9.05 9.27
CA LEU A 199 -4.18 -8.69 9.87
C LEU A 199 -4.26 -7.18 10.11
N LYS A 200 -5.45 -6.58 9.93
CA LYS A 200 -5.74 -5.18 10.24
C LYS A 200 -6.78 -5.09 11.35
N LEU A 201 -6.42 -4.40 12.44
CA LEU A 201 -7.32 -4.06 13.54
C LEU A 201 -7.52 -2.55 13.64
N MET A 202 -8.63 -2.15 14.23
CA MET A 202 -8.94 -0.76 14.57
C MET A 202 -8.70 -0.55 16.07
N ALA A 203 -7.58 0.08 16.45
CA ALA A 203 -7.18 0.28 17.86
C ALA A 203 -7.53 1.68 18.38
N GLY A 204 -8.06 2.55 17.55
CA GLY A 204 -8.44 3.91 17.94
C GLY A 204 -9.58 4.45 17.09
N GLY A 205 -10.13 5.61 17.46
CA GLY A 205 -11.13 6.31 16.68
C GLY A 205 -10.56 6.88 15.38
N GLY A 206 -11.44 7.22 14.43
CA GLY A 206 -11.07 7.64 13.09
C GLY A 206 -11.71 8.94 12.61
N VAL A 207 -11.08 9.52 11.58
CA VAL A 207 -11.57 10.76 10.95
C VAL A 207 -12.78 10.51 10.07
N ALA A 208 -12.81 9.40 9.32
CA ALA A 208 -13.86 9.12 8.34
C ALA A 208 -15.18 8.64 8.96
N SER A 209 -15.16 8.04 10.14
CA SER A 209 -16.35 7.50 10.83
C SER A 209 -17.10 8.56 11.61
N ALA A 210 -18.42 8.38 11.74
CA ALA A 210 -19.30 9.37 12.35
C ALA A 210 -19.35 9.27 13.90
N TYR A 211 -19.21 8.07 14.46
CA TYR A 211 -19.64 7.79 15.83
C TYR A 211 -18.51 7.53 16.83
N ASP A 212 -17.29 7.30 16.37
CA ASP A 212 -16.14 7.09 17.22
C ASP A 212 -15.28 8.38 17.32
N PRO A 213 -15.18 9.00 18.50
CA PRO A 213 -14.29 10.14 18.71
C PRO A 213 -12.82 9.80 18.41
N LEU A 214 -12.05 10.78 17.93
CA LEU A 214 -10.66 10.56 17.51
C LEU A 214 -9.73 10.16 18.67
N ASP A 215 -10.06 10.57 19.89
CA ASP A 215 -9.25 10.37 21.10
C ASP A 215 -9.52 9.04 21.84
N VAL A 216 -10.44 8.21 21.36
CA VAL A 216 -10.73 6.93 22.00
C VAL A 216 -9.68 5.87 21.65
N SER A 217 -9.40 5.00 22.62
CA SER A 217 -8.70 3.73 22.39
C SER A 217 -9.74 2.63 22.22
N GLN A 218 -9.54 1.79 21.22
CA GLN A 218 -10.43 0.67 20.92
C GLN A 218 -9.68 -0.64 21.12
N PHE A 219 -10.42 -1.67 21.50
CA PHE A 219 -9.89 -2.92 22.02
C PHE A 219 -9.06 -2.77 23.31
N THR A 220 -9.13 -3.77 24.14
CA THR A 220 -8.20 -3.99 25.25
C THR A 220 -6.89 -4.60 24.71
N GLU A 221 -5.84 -4.58 25.52
CA GLU A 221 -4.60 -5.27 25.19
C GLU A 221 -4.81 -6.77 24.94
N ALA A 222 -5.65 -7.43 25.75
CA ALA A 222 -5.95 -8.86 25.63
C ALA A 222 -6.62 -9.21 24.30
N GLU A 223 -7.58 -8.41 23.87
CA GLU A 223 -8.26 -8.60 22.57
C GLU A 223 -7.28 -8.46 21.39
N MET A 224 -6.43 -7.42 21.41
CA MET A 224 -5.41 -7.25 20.37
C MET A 224 -4.38 -8.38 20.40
N ARG A 225 -3.98 -8.85 21.58
CA ARG A 225 -3.06 -9.99 21.75
C ARG A 225 -3.62 -11.27 21.14
N ALA A 226 -4.92 -11.53 21.25
CA ALA A 226 -5.56 -12.68 20.63
C ALA A 226 -5.37 -12.68 19.08
N ALA A 227 -5.46 -11.52 18.45
CA ALA A 227 -5.17 -11.39 17.01
C ALA A 227 -3.68 -11.54 16.70
N VAL A 228 -2.80 -10.98 17.56
CA VAL A 228 -1.34 -11.11 17.41
C VAL A 228 -0.91 -12.57 17.48
N GLU A 229 -1.38 -13.33 18.47
CA GLU A 229 -1.09 -14.76 18.60
C GLU A 229 -1.57 -15.57 17.38
N ALA A 230 -2.74 -15.22 16.83
CA ALA A 230 -3.23 -15.86 15.61
C ALA A 230 -2.29 -15.57 14.42
N ALA A 231 -1.83 -14.33 14.27
CA ALA A 231 -0.92 -13.92 13.20
C ALA A 231 0.45 -14.60 13.36
N GLU A 232 1.02 -14.60 14.55
CA GLU A 232 2.30 -15.25 14.86
C GLU A 232 2.27 -16.75 14.58
N ASN A 233 1.18 -17.45 14.96
CA ASN A 233 0.99 -18.87 14.65
C ASN A 233 0.96 -19.16 13.14
N TRP A 234 0.64 -18.17 12.33
CA TRP A 234 0.66 -18.25 10.87
C TRP A 234 1.94 -17.67 10.25
N GLY A 235 2.85 -17.14 11.07
CA GLY A 235 4.11 -16.54 10.63
C GLY A 235 3.92 -15.21 9.91
N THR A 236 2.94 -14.41 10.33
CA THR A 236 2.69 -13.06 9.83
C THR A 236 2.48 -12.07 10.99
N TYR A 237 1.95 -10.89 10.73
CA TYR A 237 1.88 -9.80 11.69
C TYR A 237 0.51 -9.11 11.71
N VAL A 238 0.31 -8.30 12.74
CA VAL A 238 -0.84 -7.40 12.90
C VAL A 238 -0.39 -5.97 12.67
N THR A 239 -1.22 -5.22 11.93
CA THR A 239 -1.16 -3.77 11.83
C THR A 239 -2.43 -3.14 12.42
N VAL A 240 -2.34 -1.92 12.98
CA VAL A 240 -3.48 -1.24 13.60
C VAL A 240 -3.67 0.17 13.09
N HIS A 241 -4.93 0.56 12.90
CA HIS A 241 -5.33 1.95 12.83
C HIS A 241 -5.30 2.56 14.24
N ALA A 242 -4.55 3.63 14.45
CA ALA A 242 -4.52 4.36 15.71
C ALA A 242 -3.95 5.77 15.50
N TYR A 243 -4.50 6.77 16.17
CA TYR A 243 -3.97 8.15 16.12
C TYR A 243 -3.22 8.55 17.38
N THR A 244 -3.69 8.10 18.55
CA THR A 244 -3.29 8.65 19.84
C THR A 244 -2.22 7.82 20.55
N PRO A 245 -1.39 8.44 21.40
CA PRO A 245 -0.35 7.73 22.14
C PRO A 245 -0.88 6.56 22.97
N ARG A 246 -2.05 6.70 23.61
CA ARG A 246 -2.65 5.63 24.41
C ARG A 246 -2.98 4.42 23.55
N ALA A 247 -3.69 4.61 22.44
CA ALA A 247 -4.06 3.53 21.53
C ALA A 247 -2.83 2.80 20.99
N ILE A 248 -1.81 3.57 20.55
CA ILE A 248 -0.56 3.03 20.01
C ILE A 248 0.21 2.22 21.06
N ARG A 249 0.38 2.75 22.29
CA ARG A 249 1.11 2.05 23.36
C ARG A 249 0.41 0.74 23.74
N THR A 250 -0.92 0.72 23.82
CA THR A 250 -1.69 -0.51 24.09
C THR A 250 -1.47 -1.53 22.96
N ALA A 251 -1.49 -1.10 21.69
CA ALA A 251 -1.25 -1.98 20.55
C ALA A 251 0.17 -2.54 20.55
N VAL A 252 1.18 -1.71 20.82
CA VAL A 252 2.59 -2.15 20.92
C VAL A 252 2.78 -3.14 22.06
N ALA A 253 2.15 -2.90 23.23
CA ALA A 253 2.17 -3.84 24.37
C ALA A 253 1.53 -5.19 24.01
N ALA A 254 0.49 -5.19 23.16
CA ALA A 254 -0.11 -6.40 22.63
C ALA A 254 0.76 -7.15 21.59
N GLY A 255 1.86 -6.57 21.11
CA GLY A 255 2.75 -7.19 20.12
C GLY A 255 2.50 -6.81 18.67
N VAL A 256 1.74 -5.74 18.42
CA VAL A 256 1.53 -5.20 17.07
C VAL A 256 2.84 -4.74 16.46
N ARG A 257 3.04 -4.98 15.16
CA ARG A 257 4.31 -4.72 14.45
C ARG A 257 4.24 -3.56 13.45
N CYS A 258 3.06 -3.02 13.19
CA CYS A 258 2.89 -1.84 12.32
C CYS A 258 1.76 -0.97 12.85
N VAL A 259 1.96 0.35 12.85
CA VAL A 259 0.94 1.35 13.19
C VAL A 259 0.63 2.15 11.93
N GLU A 260 -0.64 2.27 11.61
CA GLU A 260 -1.16 3.12 10.55
C GLU A 260 -1.57 4.47 11.15
N HIS A 261 -1.31 5.55 10.44
CA HIS A 261 -1.61 6.94 10.83
C HIS A 261 -0.70 7.45 11.95
N GLY A 262 -1.15 7.46 13.20
CA GLY A 262 -0.36 7.92 14.33
C GLY A 262 -0.11 9.45 14.38
N HIS A 263 -0.87 10.27 13.62
CA HIS A 263 -0.62 11.71 13.47
C HIS A 263 -0.72 12.53 14.79
N LEU A 264 -1.30 11.97 15.84
CA LEU A 264 -1.40 12.60 17.17
C LEU A 264 -0.44 12.00 18.20
N ILE A 265 0.65 11.37 17.72
CA ILE A 265 1.65 10.71 18.56
C ILE A 265 2.44 11.72 19.40
N ASP A 266 2.91 11.30 20.56
CA ASP A 266 3.89 12.06 21.37
C ASP A 266 5.32 11.52 21.20
N ASP A 267 6.29 12.32 21.65
CA ASP A 267 7.72 11.99 21.56
C ASP A 267 8.08 10.65 22.19
N GLN A 268 7.48 10.34 23.36
CA GLN A 268 7.74 9.08 24.06
C GLN A 268 7.21 7.87 23.30
N THR A 269 6.07 8.02 22.64
CA THR A 269 5.48 6.93 21.86
C THR A 269 6.22 6.72 20.55
N ALA A 270 6.73 7.79 19.91
CA ALA A 270 7.60 7.67 18.74
C ALA A 270 8.92 6.94 19.11
N ALA A 271 9.53 7.30 20.24
CA ALA A 271 10.70 6.58 20.76
C ALA A 271 10.41 5.08 21.03
N LEU A 272 9.23 4.76 21.56
CA LEU A 272 8.78 3.38 21.79
C LEU A 272 8.65 2.60 20.48
N LEU A 273 8.13 3.20 19.41
CA LEU A 273 8.06 2.53 18.09
C LEU A 273 9.45 2.15 17.60
N ALA A 274 10.43 3.04 17.74
CA ALA A 274 11.82 2.77 17.37
C ALA A 274 12.45 1.67 18.24
N GLU A 275 12.26 1.75 19.58
CA GLU A 275 12.78 0.75 20.54
C GLU A 275 12.24 -0.66 20.25
N LYS A 276 10.95 -0.76 19.93
CA LYS A 276 10.26 -2.05 19.68
C LYS A 276 10.32 -2.52 18.23
N ASP A 277 11.06 -1.81 17.37
CA ASP A 277 11.19 -2.12 15.94
C ASP A 277 9.83 -2.20 15.22
N VAL A 278 8.88 -1.31 15.57
CA VAL A 278 7.54 -1.23 15.01
C VAL A 278 7.55 -0.31 13.80
N TRP A 279 6.98 -0.75 12.69
CA TRP A 279 6.80 0.09 11.50
C TRP A 279 5.74 1.16 11.73
N TRP A 280 5.95 2.32 11.13
CA TRP A 280 4.98 3.40 11.12
C TRP A 280 4.60 3.77 9.69
N CYS A 281 3.40 3.40 9.27
CA CYS A 281 2.87 3.74 7.94
C CYS A 281 2.15 5.08 8.02
N LEU A 282 2.83 6.12 7.57
CA LEU A 282 2.37 7.51 7.59
C LEU A 282 1.79 7.94 6.24
N GLN A 283 0.77 8.79 6.30
CA GLN A 283 0.14 9.44 5.17
C GLN A 283 0.45 10.94 5.19
N PRO A 284 0.75 11.57 4.03
CA PRO A 284 1.00 13.00 3.96
C PRO A 284 -0.31 13.80 3.95
N PHE A 285 -1.11 13.68 5.02
CA PHE A 285 -2.37 14.40 5.16
C PHE A 285 -2.12 15.88 5.43
N LEU A 286 -2.39 16.71 4.43
CA LEU A 286 -2.24 18.15 4.48
C LEU A 286 -3.59 18.82 4.15
N ASP A 287 -3.76 20.06 4.58
CA ASP A 287 -4.89 20.89 4.20
C ASP A 287 -4.56 21.63 2.87
N ASP A 288 -4.58 20.88 1.79
CA ASP A 288 -4.22 21.33 0.46
C ASP A 288 -5.17 20.74 -0.61
N GLU A 289 -4.77 20.77 -1.87
CA GLU A 289 -5.54 20.26 -3.00
C GLU A 289 -5.82 18.75 -2.97
N ASP A 290 -5.07 17.99 -2.16
CA ASP A 290 -5.26 16.56 -1.95
C ASP A 290 -5.86 16.25 -0.56
N ALA A 291 -6.47 17.25 0.07
CA ALA A 291 -7.18 17.06 1.33
C ALA A 291 -8.33 16.06 1.18
N VAL A 292 -8.43 15.12 2.11
CA VAL A 292 -9.52 14.15 2.12
C VAL A 292 -10.85 14.86 2.36
N THR A 293 -11.84 14.59 1.53
CA THR A 293 -13.19 15.12 1.73
C THR A 293 -13.88 14.40 2.87
N VAL A 294 -14.22 15.14 3.94
CA VAL A 294 -14.92 14.59 5.10
C VAL A 294 -16.29 15.26 5.29
N PRO A 295 -17.27 14.56 5.90
CA PRO A 295 -18.55 15.19 6.29
C PRO A 295 -18.31 16.40 7.21
N PRO A 296 -19.19 17.43 7.17
CA PRO A 296 -19.03 18.64 8.01
C PRO A 296 -18.84 18.35 9.50
N ALA A 297 -19.52 17.34 10.03
CA ALA A 297 -19.37 16.92 11.42
C ALA A 297 -17.96 16.39 11.78
N ASN A 298 -17.21 15.93 10.78
CA ASN A 298 -15.88 15.34 10.97
C ASN A 298 -14.73 16.34 10.70
N VAL A 299 -15.06 17.56 10.23
CA VAL A 299 -14.05 18.60 9.99
C VAL A 299 -13.15 18.86 11.20
N PRO A 300 -13.66 18.94 12.46
CA PRO A 300 -12.78 19.12 13.61
C PRO A 300 -11.78 17.96 13.81
N LYS A 301 -12.17 16.72 13.51
CA LYS A 301 -11.27 15.56 13.57
C LYS A 301 -10.20 15.65 12.47
N PHE A 302 -10.59 16.04 11.26
CA PHE A 302 -9.67 16.24 10.15
C PHE A 302 -8.63 17.31 10.49
N GLN A 303 -9.06 18.46 11.03
CA GLN A 303 -8.16 19.54 11.42
C GLN A 303 -7.15 19.09 12.50
N GLN A 304 -7.57 18.32 13.49
CA GLN A 304 -6.65 17.75 14.49
C GLN A 304 -5.60 16.85 13.83
N MET A 305 -6.02 15.95 12.93
CA MET A 305 -5.12 15.04 12.22
C MET A 305 -4.08 15.81 11.40
N VAL A 306 -4.52 16.76 10.57
CA VAL A 306 -3.65 17.55 9.70
C VAL A 306 -2.63 18.37 10.53
N THR A 307 -3.06 18.95 11.65
CA THR A 307 -2.17 19.70 12.54
C THR A 307 -1.05 18.82 13.11
N GLY A 308 -1.28 17.52 13.28
CA GLY A 308 -0.29 16.57 13.78
C GLY A 308 0.68 16.03 12.71
N THR A 309 0.40 16.24 11.43
CA THR A 309 1.16 15.58 10.35
C THR A 309 2.64 15.95 10.33
N ASP A 310 2.96 17.24 10.36
CA ASP A 310 4.37 17.68 10.38
C ASP A 310 5.11 17.10 11.60
N THR A 311 4.52 17.22 12.78
CA THR A 311 5.10 16.68 14.02
C THR A 311 5.33 15.17 13.94
N ALA A 312 4.41 14.42 13.36
CA ALA A 312 4.56 12.97 13.20
C ALA A 312 5.78 12.60 12.34
N TYR A 313 5.95 13.24 11.19
CA TYR A 313 7.14 13.02 10.34
C TYR A 313 8.44 13.46 11.04
N GLU A 314 8.45 14.62 11.70
CA GLU A 314 9.61 15.12 12.46
C GLU A 314 10.01 14.14 13.58
N LEU A 315 9.04 13.61 14.32
CA LEU A 315 9.29 12.62 15.38
C LEU A 315 9.78 11.29 14.80
N ALA A 316 9.23 10.84 13.69
CA ALA A 316 9.68 9.63 13.03
C ALA A 316 11.14 9.74 12.57
N ILE A 317 11.53 10.88 12.00
CA ILE A 317 12.93 11.17 11.62
C ILE A 317 13.82 11.27 12.85
N LYS A 318 13.42 12.05 13.88
CA LYS A 318 14.17 12.24 15.13
C LYS A 318 14.54 10.92 15.81
N HIS A 319 13.60 9.97 15.87
CA HIS A 319 13.78 8.68 16.53
C HIS A 319 14.23 7.57 15.57
N ASN A 320 14.47 7.88 14.30
CA ASN A 320 14.82 6.89 13.28
C ASN A 320 13.84 5.70 13.22
N VAL A 321 12.53 6.00 13.30
CA VAL A 321 11.48 4.99 13.19
C VAL A 321 11.42 4.48 11.75
N LYS A 322 11.18 3.20 11.54
CA LYS A 322 10.93 2.63 10.21
C LYS A 322 9.63 3.18 9.65
N ILE A 323 9.71 4.01 8.61
CA ILE A 323 8.54 4.61 7.96
C ILE A 323 8.19 3.84 6.70
N ALA A 324 6.90 3.65 6.47
CA ALA A 324 6.32 3.19 5.23
C ALA A 324 5.39 4.26 4.65
N PHE A 325 5.37 4.41 3.34
CA PHE A 325 4.43 5.27 2.63
C PHE A 325 3.14 4.53 2.31
N GLY A 326 2.02 5.13 2.62
CA GLY A 326 0.69 4.72 2.16
C GLY A 326 -0.20 5.93 1.97
N THR A 327 -1.17 5.86 1.08
CA THR A 327 -2.05 7.01 0.81
C THR A 327 -3.32 6.99 1.63
N ASP A 328 -3.79 5.81 2.02
CA ASP A 328 -5.11 5.61 2.64
C ASP A 328 -6.25 6.27 1.84
N THR A 329 -6.11 6.26 0.52
CA THR A 329 -7.14 6.84 -0.34
C THR A 329 -8.39 5.97 -0.34
N LEU A 330 -9.48 6.54 0.15
CA LEU A 330 -10.79 5.92 0.30
C LEU A 330 -11.87 6.84 -0.26
N PHE A 331 -12.88 6.24 -0.90
CA PHE A 331 -14.15 6.87 -1.25
C PHE A 331 -14.04 8.09 -2.17
N ASP A 332 -12.88 8.35 -2.77
CA ASP A 332 -12.62 9.52 -3.60
C ASP A 332 -11.83 9.16 -4.87
N ALA A 333 -12.53 9.12 -6.00
CA ALA A 333 -11.94 8.81 -7.30
C ALA A 333 -10.98 9.90 -7.82
N ALA A 334 -11.19 11.15 -7.43
CA ALA A 334 -10.34 12.26 -7.85
C ALA A 334 -9.02 12.21 -7.10
N LEU A 335 -9.07 11.99 -5.78
CA LEU A 335 -7.90 11.81 -4.94
C LEU A 335 -7.09 10.57 -5.34
N ALA A 336 -7.75 9.47 -5.72
CA ALA A 336 -7.09 8.26 -6.20
C ALA A 336 -6.21 8.50 -7.43
N ARG A 337 -6.62 9.39 -8.34
CA ARG A 337 -5.81 9.75 -9.52
C ARG A 337 -4.54 10.52 -9.15
N ARG A 338 -4.50 11.12 -7.97
CA ARG A 338 -3.36 11.89 -7.46
C ARG A 338 -2.41 11.09 -6.57
N GLN A 339 -2.49 9.75 -6.61
CA GLN A 339 -1.66 8.84 -5.80
C GLN A 339 -0.16 9.15 -5.89
N GLY A 340 0.38 9.40 -7.09
CA GLY A 340 1.77 9.82 -7.29
C GLY A 340 2.07 11.24 -6.76
N ALA A 341 1.10 12.15 -6.83
CA ALA A 341 1.24 13.49 -6.25
C ALA A 341 1.31 13.44 -4.72
N GLN A 342 0.50 12.58 -4.09
CA GLN A 342 0.58 12.35 -2.64
C GLN A 342 1.95 11.79 -2.23
N LEU A 343 2.55 10.89 -3.03
CA LEU A 343 3.92 10.44 -2.79
C LEU A 343 4.92 11.61 -2.89
N ALA A 344 4.81 12.43 -3.91
CA ALA A 344 5.72 13.55 -4.12
C ALA A 344 5.70 14.59 -2.98
N LYS A 345 4.59 14.71 -2.22
CA LYS A 345 4.49 15.57 -1.03
C LYS A 345 5.46 15.20 0.09
N LEU A 346 5.95 13.96 0.12
CA LEU A 346 6.94 13.55 1.11
C LEU A 346 8.23 14.36 1.02
N THR A 347 8.50 15.03 -0.09
CA THR A 347 9.64 15.95 -0.21
C THR A 347 9.55 17.17 0.72
N ARG A 348 8.45 17.35 1.42
CA ARG A 348 8.34 18.30 2.53
C ARG A 348 9.26 17.92 3.70
N TRP A 349 9.53 16.62 3.91
CA TRP A 349 10.31 16.10 5.04
C TRP A 349 11.55 15.30 4.60
N PHE A 350 11.58 14.80 3.38
CA PHE A 350 12.60 13.90 2.84
C PHE A 350 13.17 14.42 1.53
N THR A 351 14.35 13.95 1.18
CA THR A 351 14.88 14.16 -0.18
C THR A 351 14.04 13.40 -1.21
N PRO A 352 14.08 13.79 -2.50
CA PRO A 352 13.42 13.01 -3.56
C PRO A 352 13.83 11.53 -3.58
N ALA A 353 15.12 11.24 -3.34
CA ALA A 353 15.63 9.87 -3.29
C ALA A 353 15.00 9.07 -2.14
N GLU A 354 14.98 9.63 -0.93
CA GLU A 354 14.34 9.01 0.24
C GLU A 354 12.83 8.83 0.04
N THR A 355 12.16 9.79 -0.61
CA THR A 355 10.76 9.69 -1.01
C THR A 355 10.51 8.48 -1.90
N LEU A 356 11.33 8.29 -2.93
CA LEU A 356 11.23 7.13 -3.81
C LEU A 356 11.57 5.81 -3.09
N GLN A 357 12.55 5.84 -2.18
CA GLN A 357 12.88 4.68 -1.36
C GLN A 357 11.69 4.21 -0.50
N GLN A 358 10.91 5.14 0.07
CA GLN A 358 9.74 4.78 0.87
C GLN A 358 8.70 4.01 0.04
N ALA A 359 8.40 4.46 -1.17
CA ALA A 359 7.44 3.79 -2.05
C ALA A 359 8.03 2.61 -2.84
N THR A 360 9.26 2.21 -2.59
CA THR A 360 9.93 1.09 -3.24
C THR A 360 10.50 0.12 -2.20
N ILE A 361 11.79 0.24 -1.86
CA ILE A 361 12.49 -0.72 -0.99
C ILE A 361 11.92 -0.77 0.42
N ARG A 362 11.58 0.39 1.03
CA ARG A 362 11.04 0.42 2.40
C ARG A 362 9.68 -0.26 2.50
N ASN A 363 8.78 0.06 1.58
CA ASN A 363 7.49 -0.63 1.52
C ASN A 363 7.65 -2.13 1.22
N ALA A 364 8.61 -2.53 0.36
CA ALA A 364 8.89 -3.94 0.11
C ALA A 364 9.41 -4.66 1.37
N GLU A 365 10.23 -4.01 2.20
CA GLU A 365 10.68 -4.53 3.50
C GLU A 365 9.50 -4.76 4.46
N LEU A 366 8.56 -3.80 4.54
CA LEU A 366 7.33 -3.98 5.32
C LEU A 366 6.50 -5.16 4.82
N LEU A 367 6.29 -5.27 3.50
CA LEU A 367 5.54 -6.37 2.91
C LEU A 367 6.19 -7.75 3.15
N ALA A 368 7.52 -7.81 3.22
CA ALA A 368 8.27 -9.02 3.52
C ALA A 368 7.98 -9.58 4.93
N MET A 369 7.47 -8.76 5.86
CA MET A 369 7.01 -9.21 7.18
C MET A 369 5.85 -10.21 7.12
N SER A 370 5.17 -10.32 5.98
CA SER A 370 4.18 -11.38 5.74
C SER A 370 4.78 -12.80 5.83
N GLY A 371 6.11 -12.93 5.79
CA GLY A 371 6.83 -14.18 5.96
C GLY A 371 6.29 -15.29 5.06
N PRO A 372 5.92 -16.47 5.62
CA PRO A 372 5.32 -17.56 4.83
C PRO A 372 3.96 -17.23 4.21
N ARG A 373 3.33 -16.13 4.60
CA ARG A 373 2.03 -15.66 4.04
C ARG A 373 2.23 -14.66 2.90
N ASN A 374 3.48 -14.42 2.49
CA ASN A 374 3.77 -13.60 1.31
C ASN A 374 3.18 -14.26 0.05
N PRO A 375 2.20 -13.64 -0.63
CA PRO A 375 1.55 -14.22 -1.80
C PRO A 375 2.41 -14.17 -3.06
N TYR A 376 3.51 -13.41 -3.05
CA TYR A 376 4.38 -13.18 -4.19
C TYR A 376 5.85 -13.38 -3.82
N PRO A 377 6.31 -14.66 -3.75
CA PRO A 377 7.71 -14.96 -3.43
C PRO A 377 8.67 -14.30 -4.42
N GLY A 378 9.64 -13.56 -3.91
CA GLY A 378 10.63 -12.84 -4.71
C GLY A 378 10.96 -11.47 -4.11
N ARG A 379 11.99 -10.83 -4.64
CA ARG A 379 12.41 -9.49 -4.21
C ARG A 379 11.60 -8.44 -4.96
N LEU A 380 10.96 -7.54 -4.21
CA LEU A 380 10.27 -6.36 -4.71
C LEU A 380 11.06 -5.08 -4.38
N GLY A 381 10.69 -3.99 -5.01
CA GLY A 381 11.19 -2.65 -4.68
C GLY A 381 12.63 -2.37 -5.07
N VAL A 382 13.24 -3.21 -5.91
CA VAL A 382 14.63 -3.06 -6.40
C VAL A 382 14.74 -3.37 -7.89
N VAL A 383 15.67 -2.74 -8.57
CA VAL A 383 16.12 -3.13 -9.91
C VAL A 383 17.43 -3.91 -9.75
N ALA A 384 17.33 -5.22 -9.59
CA ALA A 384 18.47 -6.11 -9.36
C ALA A 384 18.24 -7.48 -10.01
N GLU A 385 19.30 -8.17 -10.40
CA GLU A 385 19.21 -9.52 -10.94
C GLU A 385 18.50 -10.47 -9.96
N GLY A 386 17.59 -11.28 -10.47
CA GLY A 386 16.74 -12.19 -9.71
C GLY A 386 15.56 -11.53 -8.99
N ALA A 387 15.40 -10.20 -9.05
CA ALA A 387 14.24 -9.51 -8.52
C ALA A 387 13.02 -9.66 -9.45
N LEU A 388 11.83 -9.48 -8.89
CA LEU A 388 10.60 -9.46 -9.67
C LEU A 388 10.60 -8.27 -10.63
N ALA A 389 10.25 -8.53 -11.88
CA ALA A 389 10.22 -7.53 -12.94
C ALA A 389 8.91 -6.72 -12.90
N ASP A 390 8.73 -5.96 -11.84
CA ASP A 390 7.72 -4.93 -11.67
C ASP A 390 8.45 -3.57 -11.73
N LEU A 391 8.34 -2.87 -12.86
CA LEU A 391 9.23 -1.77 -13.22
C LEU A 391 8.45 -0.63 -13.88
N ILE A 392 8.99 0.59 -13.73
CA ILE A 392 8.52 1.80 -14.42
C ILE A 392 9.69 2.40 -15.17
N LEU A 393 9.46 2.80 -16.42
CA LEU A 393 10.40 3.59 -17.21
C LEU A 393 9.93 5.04 -17.25
N VAL A 394 10.65 5.89 -16.55
CA VAL A 394 10.36 7.32 -16.39
C VAL A 394 11.13 8.12 -17.43
N ASP A 395 10.49 9.05 -18.11
CA ASP A 395 11.10 10.01 -19.03
C ASP A 395 11.82 11.11 -18.23
N GLY A 396 13.14 10.97 -18.07
CA GLY A 396 13.97 11.82 -17.25
C GLY A 396 14.46 11.15 -15.97
N ASP A 397 14.87 11.96 -14.99
CA ASP A 397 15.43 11.54 -13.69
C ASP A 397 14.47 11.94 -12.56
N PRO A 398 13.76 10.98 -11.92
CA PRO A 398 12.80 11.27 -10.85
C PRO A 398 13.46 11.68 -9.52
N VAL A 399 14.78 11.51 -9.35
CA VAL A 399 15.54 12.04 -8.23
C VAL A 399 15.82 13.53 -8.41
N ALA A 400 16.08 13.96 -9.65
CA ALA A 400 16.26 15.36 -9.99
C ALA A 400 14.92 16.12 -10.08
N ASP A 401 13.86 15.46 -10.55
CA ASP A 401 12.49 16.03 -10.65
C ASP A 401 11.45 15.02 -10.18
N ILE A 402 11.11 15.09 -8.90
CA ILE A 402 10.09 14.22 -8.28
C ILE A 402 8.69 14.44 -8.87
N SER A 403 8.42 15.60 -9.49
CA SER A 403 7.13 15.88 -10.11
C SER A 403 6.78 14.93 -11.27
N LEU A 404 7.77 14.23 -11.82
CA LEU A 404 7.57 13.18 -12.83
C LEU A 404 6.67 12.05 -12.28
N ILE A 405 6.78 11.74 -10.98
CA ILE A 405 5.97 10.72 -10.32
C ILE A 405 4.51 11.15 -10.19
N ALA A 406 4.26 12.45 -10.08
CA ALA A 406 2.91 13.01 -9.99
C ALA A 406 2.18 13.06 -11.35
N ARG A 407 2.88 12.84 -12.46
CA ARG A 407 2.37 12.93 -13.83
C ARG A 407 2.57 11.62 -14.62
N PRO A 408 2.01 10.48 -14.14
CA PRO A 408 2.28 9.15 -14.71
C PRO A 408 1.85 9.02 -16.17
N ASP A 409 0.82 9.75 -16.61
CA ASP A 409 0.33 9.68 -17.98
C ASP A 409 1.35 10.26 -18.97
N GLU A 410 2.08 11.30 -18.58
CA GLU A 410 3.08 11.99 -19.39
C GLU A 410 4.48 11.36 -19.21
N ALA A 411 4.86 11.13 -17.95
CA ALA A 411 6.23 10.77 -17.59
C ALA A 411 6.54 9.28 -17.64
N PHE A 412 5.55 8.39 -17.47
CA PHE A 412 5.81 6.95 -17.50
C PHE A 412 5.68 6.40 -18.92
N THR A 413 6.79 6.24 -19.59
CA THR A 413 6.84 5.75 -20.98
C THR A 413 6.64 4.24 -21.09
N ALA A 414 6.94 3.49 -20.04
CA ALA A 414 6.58 2.08 -19.93
C ALA A 414 6.27 1.70 -18.47
N ILE A 415 5.32 0.79 -18.31
CA ILE A 415 5.02 0.11 -17.04
C ILE A 415 5.06 -1.38 -17.31
N ILE A 416 5.83 -2.09 -16.51
CA ILE A 416 6.02 -3.53 -16.60
C ILE A 416 5.57 -4.13 -15.28
N LYS A 417 4.68 -5.12 -15.33
CA LYS A 417 4.28 -5.91 -14.17
C LYS A 417 4.47 -7.38 -14.45
N ASN A 418 5.09 -8.10 -13.54
CA ASN A 418 5.34 -9.53 -13.67
C ASN A 418 6.07 -9.88 -15.00
N GLY A 419 7.00 -9.00 -15.41
CA GLY A 419 7.78 -9.12 -16.65
C GLY A 419 7.02 -8.87 -17.95
N ARG A 420 5.76 -8.45 -17.86
CA ARG A 420 4.90 -8.14 -19.01
C ARG A 420 4.68 -6.64 -19.13
N LEU A 421 4.79 -6.14 -20.35
CA LEU A 421 4.51 -4.73 -20.64
C LEU A 421 3.01 -4.46 -20.48
N VAL A 422 2.65 -3.51 -19.60
CA VAL A 422 1.28 -3.05 -19.34
C VAL A 422 1.00 -1.74 -20.07
N LYS A 423 1.96 -0.82 -20.07
CA LYS A 423 1.93 0.46 -20.79
C LYS A 423 3.23 0.60 -21.58
N GLY A 424 3.18 1.18 -22.76
CA GLY A 424 4.36 1.46 -23.59
C GLY A 424 4.36 0.72 -24.91
N THR A 425 5.43 0.87 -25.66
CA THR A 425 5.62 0.24 -26.97
C THR A 425 6.98 -0.46 -27.05
N VAL A 426 7.02 -1.60 -27.72
CA VAL A 426 8.25 -2.32 -28.09
C VAL A 426 8.54 -2.13 -29.55
N ARG A 427 9.82 -2.18 -29.89
CA ARG A 427 10.32 -2.19 -31.29
C ARG A 427 10.81 -3.56 -31.66
#